data_2af000f9f9618cb88ac19cedbf3c245a
#
_entry.id   2af000f9f9618cb88ac19cedbf3c245a
#
_cell.length_a   1.000
_cell.length_b   1.000
_cell.length_c   1.000
_cell.angle_alpha   90.00
_cell.angle_beta   90.00
_cell.angle_gamma   90.00
#
_symmetry.space_group_name_H-M   'P 1'
#
loop_
_entity.id
_entity.type
_entity.pdbx_description
1 polymer ?
#
loop_
_entity_poly.entity_id
_entity_poly.type
_entity_poly.pdbx_seq_one_letter_code
_entity_poly.pdbx_strand_id
1 'polypeptide(L)'
;LLELYLVVALGLPWDQVVAEADRLEHVISEELEERIAERLGHPVADPHGDPIPTKAGQVKEPPGFPLSELSPGTAAVIQRVADQDPAKLRYLATLGLFPQVRVTLLEKAPFGGPMSLAVGETRCTLGGELARQILVAPVEAA
;
A
#
# COMPACT_ATOMS: atom_id res chain seq x y z
N LEU A 1 -2.40 12.63 2.55
CA LEU A 1 -1.24 13.42 2.93
C LEU A 1 -0.95 13.38 4.42
N LEU A 2 -1.97 13.61 5.26
CA LEU A 2 -1.80 13.54 6.72
C LEU A 2 -1.36 12.15 7.18
N GLU A 3 -1.94 11.10 6.62
CA GLU A 3 -1.55 9.74 6.95
C GLU A 3 -0.05 9.52 6.70
N LEU A 4 0.45 9.99 5.56
CA LEU A 4 1.86 9.86 5.23
C LEU A 4 2.75 10.64 6.19
N TYR A 5 2.35 11.86 6.55
CA TYR A 5 3.08 12.65 7.53
C TYR A 5 3.17 11.94 8.89
N LEU A 6 2.05 11.38 9.35
CA LEU A 6 2.00 10.69 10.63
C LEU A 6 2.90 9.44 10.64
N VAL A 7 2.95 8.72 9.54
CA VAL A 7 3.82 7.54 9.42
C VAL A 7 5.30 7.94 9.32
N VAL A 8 5.63 8.83 8.39
CA VAL A 8 7.02 9.18 8.07
C VAL A 8 7.66 10.04 9.15
N ALA A 9 6.98 11.09 9.59
CA ALA A 9 7.55 12.05 10.54
C ALA A 9 7.37 11.65 12.00
N LEU A 10 6.25 11.03 12.35
CA LEU A 10 5.92 10.71 13.74
C LEU A 10 5.99 9.21 14.06
N GLY A 11 6.22 8.37 13.06
CA GLY A 11 6.41 6.95 13.28
C GLY A 11 5.17 6.17 13.68
N LEU A 12 3.97 6.67 13.38
CA LEU A 12 2.76 5.92 13.66
C LEU A 12 2.66 4.69 12.74
N PRO A 13 2.15 3.55 13.26
CA PRO A 13 1.91 2.40 12.40
C PRO A 13 0.84 2.69 11.33
N TRP A 14 1.01 2.15 10.15
CA TRP A 14 0.10 2.40 9.05
C TRP A 14 -1.34 1.89 9.26
N ASP A 15 -1.53 0.97 10.23
CA ASP A 15 -2.84 0.45 10.61
C ASP A 15 -3.61 1.35 11.59
N GLN A 16 -2.95 2.40 12.12
CA GLN A 16 -3.54 3.32 13.09
C GLN A 16 -3.76 4.74 12.54
N VAL A 17 -3.17 5.06 11.39
CA VAL A 17 -3.16 6.44 10.90
C VAL A 17 -4.47 6.91 10.30
N VAL A 18 -5.32 6.01 9.80
CA VAL A 18 -6.59 6.41 9.16
C VAL A 18 -7.47 7.17 10.13
N ALA A 19 -7.68 6.63 11.32
CA ALA A 19 -8.53 7.26 12.34
C ALA A 19 -7.94 8.57 12.84
N GLU A 20 -6.62 8.63 13.03
CA GLU A 20 -5.95 9.85 13.50
C GLU A 20 -5.98 10.95 12.44
N ALA A 21 -5.68 10.62 11.19
CA ALA A 21 -5.74 11.57 10.09
C ALA A 21 -7.15 12.10 9.86
N ASP A 22 -8.15 11.24 9.99
CA ASP A 22 -9.55 11.64 9.84
C ASP A 22 -9.95 12.71 10.88
N ARG A 23 -9.46 12.56 12.10
CA ARG A 23 -9.71 13.57 13.16
C ARG A 23 -8.99 14.89 12.88
N LEU A 24 -7.77 14.86 12.38
CA LEU A 24 -6.97 16.05 12.11
C LEU A 24 -7.39 16.79 10.83
N GLU A 25 -7.85 16.07 9.85
CA GLU A 25 -8.21 16.59 8.53
C GLU A 25 -9.18 17.77 8.60
N HIS A 26 -10.11 17.74 9.55
CA HIS A 26 -11.14 18.74 9.69
C HIS A 26 -10.69 20.01 10.44
N VAL A 27 -9.50 20.01 11.03
CA VAL A 27 -9.05 21.11 11.88
C VAL A 27 -7.74 21.76 11.42
N ILE A 28 -7.01 21.17 10.46
CA ILE A 28 -5.78 21.78 9.98
C ILE A 28 -6.08 22.86 8.93
N SER A 29 -5.21 23.89 8.89
CA SER A 29 -5.32 24.94 7.88
C SER A 29 -4.70 24.49 6.56
N GLU A 30 -5.09 25.17 5.46
CA GLU A 30 -4.48 24.93 4.15
C GLU A 30 -2.97 25.24 4.16
N GLU A 31 -2.56 26.26 4.92
CA GLU A 31 -1.15 26.60 5.06
C GLU A 31 -0.37 25.48 5.71
N LEU A 32 -0.90 24.88 6.77
CA LEU A 32 -0.23 23.75 7.44
C LEU A 32 -0.17 22.54 6.52
N GLU A 33 -1.23 22.24 5.81
CA GLU A 33 -1.28 21.15 4.85
C GLU A 33 -0.22 21.34 3.76
N GLU A 34 -0.06 22.56 3.24
CA GLU A 34 0.95 22.85 2.23
C GLU A 34 2.37 22.66 2.75
N ARG A 35 2.63 23.09 3.99
CA ARG A 35 3.96 22.88 4.60
C ARG A 35 4.26 21.40 4.82
N ILE A 36 3.27 20.62 5.16
CA ILE A 36 3.40 19.17 5.27
C ILE A 36 3.75 18.57 3.89
N ALA A 37 3.05 18.99 2.84
CA ALA A 37 3.32 18.52 1.49
C ALA A 37 4.75 18.86 1.04
N GLU A 38 5.21 20.08 1.30
CA GLU A 38 6.58 20.51 0.99
C GLU A 38 7.61 19.68 1.75
N ARG A 39 7.37 19.44 3.05
CA ARG A 39 8.28 18.66 3.89
C ARG A 39 8.42 17.22 3.40
N LEU A 40 7.36 16.66 2.86
CA LEU A 40 7.34 15.30 2.33
C LEU A 40 7.74 15.20 0.86
N GLY A 41 8.07 16.33 0.22
CA GLY A 41 8.48 16.35 -1.19
C GLY A 41 7.33 16.17 -2.17
N HIS A 42 6.13 16.68 -1.85
CA HIS A 42 4.92 16.57 -2.67
C HIS A 42 4.61 15.13 -3.09
N PRO A 43 4.36 14.24 -2.10
CA PRO A 43 4.14 12.83 -2.39
C PRO A 43 2.88 12.60 -3.22
N VAL A 44 2.88 11.53 -4.01
CA VAL A 44 1.75 11.18 -4.88
C VAL A 44 0.88 10.05 -4.33
N ALA A 45 1.34 9.36 -3.30
CA ALA A 45 0.62 8.25 -2.67
C ALA A 45 0.74 8.28 -1.15
N ASP A 46 -0.30 7.82 -0.46
CA ASP A 46 -0.31 7.68 0.99
C ASP A 46 0.37 6.36 1.44
N PRO A 47 0.45 6.06 2.76
CA PRO A 47 1.12 4.84 3.22
C PRO A 47 0.52 3.53 2.71
N HIS A 48 -0.73 3.54 2.29
CA HIS A 48 -1.42 2.36 1.76
C HIS A 48 -1.32 2.26 0.24
N GLY A 49 -0.68 3.24 -0.41
CA GLY A 49 -0.55 3.31 -1.84
C GLY A 49 -1.68 4.02 -2.56
N ASP A 50 -2.67 4.54 -1.81
CA ASP A 50 -3.77 5.30 -2.42
C ASP A 50 -3.25 6.63 -2.96
N PRO A 51 -3.74 7.08 -4.13
CA PRO A 51 -3.27 8.32 -4.72
C PRO A 51 -3.68 9.53 -3.89
N ILE A 52 -2.75 10.49 -3.75
CA ILE A 52 -3.01 11.76 -3.10
C ILE A 52 -3.44 12.76 -4.18
N PRO A 53 -4.64 13.38 -4.09
CA PRO A 53 -5.07 14.37 -5.06
C PRO A 53 -4.12 15.56 -5.12
N THR A 54 -3.90 16.13 -6.30
CA THR A 54 -3.16 17.38 -6.47
C THR A 54 -3.99 18.55 -5.95
N LYS A 55 -3.39 19.75 -5.83
CA LYS A 55 -4.12 20.97 -5.46
C LYS A 55 -5.32 21.25 -6.40
N ALA A 56 -5.21 20.84 -7.65
CA ALA A 56 -6.28 20.99 -8.64
C ALA A 56 -7.36 19.90 -8.53
N GLY A 57 -7.24 19.00 -7.54
CA GLY A 57 -8.19 17.91 -7.32
C GLY A 57 -8.01 16.74 -8.28
N GLN A 58 -6.93 16.71 -9.03
CA GLN A 58 -6.65 15.60 -9.94
C GLN A 58 -6.08 14.42 -9.18
N VAL A 59 -6.57 13.23 -9.49
CA VAL A 59 -6.11 11.97 -8.91
C VAL A 59 -5.49 11.13 -10.01
N LYS A 60 -4.23 10.75 -9.83
CA LYS A 60 -3.54 9.84 -10.73
C LYS A 60 -3.58 8.45 -10.14
N GLU A 61 -4.43 7.59 -10.67
CA GLU A 61 -4.50 6.21 -10.20
C GLU A 61 -3.24 5.43 -10.61
N PRO A 62 -2.61 4.70 -9.68
CA PRO A 62 -1.48 3.86 -10.02
C PRO A 62 -1.94 2.70 -10.90
N PRO A 63 -1.11 2.26 -11.86
CA PRO A 63 -1.42 1.06 -12.63
C PRO A 63 -1.37 -0.17 -11.73
N GLY A 64 -2.18 -1.16 -12.04
CA GLY A 64 -2.11 -2.39 -11.28
C GLY A 64 -3.31 -3.29 -11.46
N PHE A 65 -3.11 -4.53 -11.03
CA PHE A 65 -4.14 -5.56 -11.03
C PHE A 65 -4.03 -6.35 -9.72
N PRO A 66 -5.08 -7.08 -9.32
CA PRO A 66 -5.01 -7.84 -8.07
C PRO A 66 -3.88 -8.87 -8.06
N LEU A 67 -3.19 -8.98 -6.93
CA LEU A 67 -2.14 -9.99 -6.74
C LEU A 67 -2.63 -11.39 -7.04
N SER A 68 -3.92 -11.67 -6.79
CA SER A 68 -4.55 -12.96 -7.07
C SER A 68 -4.50 -13.35 -8.56
N GLU A 69 -4.29 -12.38 -9.45
CA GLU A 69 -4.19 -12.64 -10.91
C GLU A 69 -2.75 -12.84 -11.38
N LEU A 70 -1.76 -12.71 -10.49
CA LEU A 70 -0.35 -12.92 -10.85
C LEU A 70 -0.10 -14.39 -11.19
N SER A 71 0.75 -14.63 -12.17
CA SER A 71 1.11 -16.00 -12.59
C SER A 71 2.29 -16.53 -11.78
N PRO A 72 2.31 -17.85 -11.46
CA PRO A 72 3.46 -18.43 -10.77
C PRO A 72 4.77 -18.21 -11.52
N GLY A 73 5.83 -17.94 -10.77
CA GLY A 73 7.16 -17.66 -11.31
C GLY A 73 7.39 -16.22 -11.73
N THR A 74 6.39 -15.34 -11.59
CA THR A 74 6.52 -13.93 -11.96
C THR A 74 6.67 -13.04 -10.75
N ALA A 75 7.34 -11.90 -10.94
CA ALA A 75 7.55 -10.89 -9.91
C ALA A 75 6.70 -9.65 -10.20
N ALA A 76 6.32 -8.96 -9.14
CA ALA A 76 5.56 -7.72 -9.23
C ALA A 76 5.90 -6.81 -8.05
N VAL A 77 5.54 -5.54 -8.17
CA VAL A 77 5.70 -4.55 -7.11
C VAL A 77 4.33 -4.18 -6.57
N ILE A 78 4.18 -4.21 -5.27
CA ILE A 78 2.92 -3.81 -4.63
C ILE A 78 2.70 -2.32 -4.85
N GLN A 79 1.52 -1.95 -5.37
CA GLN A 79 1.14 -0.57 -5.63
C GLN A 79 0.27 0.00 -4.52
N ARG A 80 -0.74 -0.75 -4.09
CA ARG A 80 -1.64 -0.30 -3.03
C ARG A 80 -2.35 -1.49 -2.37
N VAL A 81 -2.84 -1.24 -1.16
CA VAL A 81 -3.69 -2.17 -0.42
C VAL A 81 -5.09 -1.56 -0.36
N ALA A 82 -6.06 -2.19 -1.02
CA ALA A 82 -7.39 -1.64 -1.16
C ALA A 82 -8.22 -1.72 0.13
N ASP A 83 -8.06 -2.79 0.91
CA ASP A 83 -8.77 -2.94 2.19
C ASP A 83 -7.90 -2.40 3.33
N GLN A 84 -8.38 -1.38 4.01
CA GLN A 84 -7.65 -0.70 5.07
C GLN A 84 -8.14 -1.06 6.47
N ASP A 85 -8.75 -2.22 6.65
CA ASP A 85 -9.07 -2.74 7.98
C ASP A 85 -7.79 -2.85 8.81
N PRO A 86 -7.75 -2.22 10.02
CA PRO A 86 -6.53 -2.21 10.83
C PRO A 86 -5.95 -3.59 11.13
N ALA A 87 -6.79 -4.58 11.36
CA ALA A 87 -6.33 -5.96 11.64
C ALA A 87 -5.64 -6.55 10.40
N LYS A 88 -6.19 -6.32 9.21
CA LYS A 88 -5.59 -6.79 7.96
C LYS A 88 -4.27 -6.08 7.67
N LEU A 89 -4.21 -4.76 7.89
CA LEU A 89 -2.98 -4.00 7.70
C LEU A 89 -1.88 -4.47 8.65
N ARG A 90 -2.21 -4.73 9.91
CA ARG A 90 -1.24 -5.30 10.87
C ARG A 90 -0.72 -6.66 10.41
N TYR A 91 -1.61 -7.52 9.93
CA TYR A 91 -1.22 -8.83 9.43
C TYR A 91 -0.25 -8.71 8.24
N LEU A 92 -0.59 -7.84 7.27
CA LEU A 92 0.28 -7.62 6.11
C LEU A 92 1.64 -7.06 6.53
N ALA A 93 1.68 -6.19 7.53
CA ALA A 93 2.94 -5.66 8.07
C ALA A 93 3.83 -6.76 8.63
N THR A 94 3.26 -7.76 9.31
CA THR A 94 4.03 -8.90 9.82
C THR A 94 4.67 -9.73 8.70
N LEU A 95 4.08 -9.70 7.52
CA LEU A 95 4.60 -10.39 6.34
C LEU A 95 5.54 -9.51 5.50
N GLY A 96 5.68 -8.24 5.85
CA GLY A 96 6.51 -7.30 5.08
C GLY A 96 5.87 -6.82 3.79
N LEU A 97 4.55 -6.91 3.66
CA LEU A 97 3.83 -6.56 2.43
C LEU A 97 3.33 -5.12 2.48
N PHE A 98 4.16 -4.21 2.00
CA PHE A 98 3.88 -2.78 1.93
C PHE A 98 3.93 -2.29 0.48
N PRO A 99 3.33 -1.13 0.18
CA PRO A 99 3.52 -0.51 -1.14
C PRO A 99 5.00 -0.33 -1.46
N GLN A 100 5.36 -0.50 -2.73
CA GLN A 100 6.71 -0.46 -3.29
C GLN A 100 7.57 -1.68 -2.99
N VAL A 101 7.06 -2.67 -2.26
CA VAL A 101 7.78 -3.91 -2.00
C VAL A 101 7.62 -4.85 -3.20
N ARG A 102 8.73 -5.47 -3.60
CA ARG A 102 8.75 -6.47 -4.67
C ARG A 102 8.41 -7.83 -4.11
N VAL A 103 7.50 -8.54 -4.77
CA VAL A 103 7.11 -9.90 -4.42
C VAL A 103 7.24 -10.80 -5.64
N THR A 104 7.56 -12.07 -5.42
CA THR A 104 7.58 -13.09 -6.47
C THR A 104 6.58 -14.18 -6.09
N LEU A 105 5.67 -14.51 -6.99
CA LEU A 105 4.73 -15.60 -6.76
C LEU A 105 5.44 -16.93 -7.00
N LEU A 106 5.48 -17.78 -5.99
CA LEU A 106 6.10 -19.11 -6.07
C LEU A 106 5.08 -20.17 -6.46
N GLU A 107 3.96 -20.23 -5.74
CA GLU A 107 2.89 -21.19 -5.97
C GLU A 107 1.54 -20.54 -5.70
N LYS A 108 0.53 -21.05 -6.39
CA LYS A 108 -0.83 -20.57 -6.25
C LYS A 108 -1.76 -21.80 -6.18
N ALA A 109 -2.41 -21.98 -5.02
CA ALA A 109 -3.36 -23.06 -4.86
C ALA A 109 -4.60 -22.81 -5.74
N PRO A 110 -5.23 -23.87 -6.26
CA PRO A 110 -6.39 -23.73 -7.12
C PRO A 110 -7.62 -23.20 -6.37
N PHE A 111 -8.61 -22.75 -7.13
CA PHE A 111 -9.90 -22.30 -6.62
C PHE A 111 -9.83 -21.12 -5.66
N GLY A 112 -8.95 -20.15 -5.95
CA GLY A 112 -8.80 -18.98 -5.10
C GLY A 112 -8.14 -19.27 -3.76
N GLY A 113 -7.37 -20.35 -3.67
CA GLY A 113 -6.67 -20.74 -2.46
C GLY A 113 -5.46 -19.89 -2.16
N PRO A 114 -4.70 -20.24 -1.10
CA PRO A 114 -3.56 -19.46 -0.68
C PRO A 114 -2.44 -19.41 -1.70
N MET A 115 -1.66 -18.33 -1.65
CA MET A 115 -0.53 -18.07 -2.52
C MET A 115 0.75 -18.07 -1.71
N SER A 116 1.81 -18.71 -2.21
CA SER A 116 3.13 -18.66 -1.61
C SER A 116 3.97 -17.59 -2.30
N LEU A 117 4.46 -16.64 -1.53
CA LEU A 117 5.21 -15.47 -2.04
C LEU A 117 6.62 -15.45 -1.48
N ALA A 118 7.57 -15.03 -2.30
CA ALA A 118 8.90 -14.65 -1.84
C ALA A 118 8.94 -13.13 -1.68
N VAL A 119 9.33 -12.66 -0.49
CA VAL A 119 9.45 -11.24 -0.15
C VAL A 119 10.88 -11.02 0.35
N GLY A 120 11.75 -10.50 -0.53
CA GLY A 120 13.18 -10.44 -0.22
C GLY A 120 13.76 -11.84 -0.03
N GLU A 121 14.37 -12.09 1.13
CA GLU A 121 14.93 -13.40 1.47
C GLU A 121 13.93 -14.29 2.25
N THR A 122 12.74 -13.79 2.51
CA THR A 122 11.74 -14.53 3.28
C THR A 122 10.63 -15.05 2.38
N ARG A 123 9.87 -16.00 2.91
CA ARG A 123 8.70 -16.56 2.21
C ARG A 123 7.49 -16.42 3.12
N CYS A 124 6.34 -16.18 2.52
CA CYS A 124 5.09 -16.12 3.27
C CYS A 124 3.96 -16.75 2.46
N THR A 125 2.88 -17.09 3.16
CA THR A 125 1.66 -17.61 2.54
C THR A 125 0.55 -16.58 2.77
N LEU A 126 -0.14 -16.22 1.70
CA LEU A 126 -1.21 -15.23 1.75
C LEU A 126 -2.51 -15.86 1.28
N GLY A 127 -3.59 -15.67 2.04
CA GLY A 127 -4.91 -16.14 1.64
C GLY A 127 -5.43 -15.44 0.40
N GLY A 128 -6.24 -16.15 -0.39
CA GLY A 128 -6.77 -15.61 -1.65
C GLY A 128 -7.62 -14.36 -1.47
N GLU A 129 -8.33 -14.24 -0.36
CA GLU A 129 -9.14 -13.05 -0.07
C GLU A 129 -8.27 -11.79 0.06
N LEU A 130 -7.18 -11.86 0.83
CA LEU A 130 -6.26 -10.74 0.95
C LEU A 130 -5.51 -10.47 -0.36
N ALA A 131 -5.17 -11.51 -1.11
CA ALA A 131 -4.50 -11.34 -2.39
C ALA A 131 -5.34 -10.55 -3.40
N ARG A 132 -6.65 -10.63 -3.32
CA ARG A 132 -7.56 -9.83 -4.17
C ARG A 132 -7.56 -8.36 -3.79
N GLN A 133 -7.18 -8.02 -2.56
CA GLN A 133 -7.18 -6.65 -2.05
C GLN A 133 -5.84 -5.93 -2.24
N ILE A 134 -4.81 -6.65 -2.69
CA ILE A 134 -3.49 -6.07 -2.95
C ILE A 134 -3.34 -5.86 -4.45
N LEU A 135 -3.09 -4.62 -4.87
CA LEU A 135 -2.87 -4.30 -6.27
C LEU A 135 -1.37 -4.26 -6.55
N VAL A 136 -0.96 -4.92 -7.62
CA VAL A 136 0.44 -5.02 -8.02
C VAL A 136 0.63 -4.59 -9.46
N ALA A 137 1.84 -4.16 -9.80
CA ALA A 137 2.24 -3.89 -11.17
C ALA A 137 3.42 -4.81 -11.54
N PRO A 138 3.52 -5.27 -12.80
CA PRO A 138 4.63 -6.10 -13.22
C PRO A 138 5.96 -5.40 -12.99
N VAL A 139 6.99 -6.16 -12.63
CA VAL A 139 8.35 -5.63 -12.61
C VAL A 139 8.80 -5.48 -14.04
N GLU A 140 9.19 -4.25 -14.41
CA GLU A 140 9.73 -4.02 -15.75
C GLU A 140 11.06 -4.74 -15.88
N ALA A 141 11.24 -5.44 -17.01
CA ALA A 141 12.52 -6.04 -17.34
C ALA A 141 13.52 -4.90 -17.57
N ALA A 142 14.55 -4.85 -16.76
CA ALA A 142 15.61 -3.87 -16.88
C ALA A 142 16.39 -4.09 -18.19
#